data_d440760e362d5fb01b59fc5646c54b21
#
_entry.id   d440760e362d5fb01b59fc5646c54b21
#
_cell.length_a   1.000
_cell.length_b   1.000
_cell.length_c   1.000
_cell.angle_alpha   90.00
_cell.angle_beta   90.00
_cell.angle_gamma   90.00
#
_symmetry.space_group_name_H-M   'P 1'
#
loop_
_entity.id
_entity.type
_entity.pdbx_description
1 polymer ?
#
loop_
_entity_poly.entity_id
_entity_poly.type
_entity_poly.pdbx_seq_one_letter_code
_entity_poly.pdbx_strand_id
1 'polypeptide(L)'
;MFEHWGVPVETTAQVLVGLVAALHAYFLVLEMFLWQRGPGRRLSGFDAAMARATAPLAANQGLYNGFLAAGLVWSLVAQNPTGFRVQVFFLVCVVIAGLYGGLTTNRRILIAQALPGALALAAVLLAR
;
A
#
# COMPACT_ATOMS: atom_id res chain seq x y z
N MET A 1 15.04 -24.42 3.17
CA MET A 1 14.29 -25.16 2.14
C MET A 1 14.13 -24.38 0.85
N PHE A 2 13.63 -23.16 0.92
CA PHE A 2 13.37 -22.36 -0.28
C PHE A 2 14.64 -21.93 -1.00
N GLU A 3 15.77 -21.84 -0.31
CA GLU A 3 17.05 -21.48 -0.91
C GLU A 3 17.46 -22.45 -2.01
N HIS A 4 17.00 -23.70 -1.94
CA HIS A 4 17.35 -24.69 -2.96
C HIS A 4 16.63 -24.46 -4.29
N TRP A 5 15.58 -23.65 -4.29
CA TRP A 5 14.71 -23.47 -5.44
C TRP A 5 14.71 -22.04 -5.97
N GLY A 6 15.61 -21.19 -5.47
CA GLY A 6 15.74 -19.83 -5.92
C GLY A 6 15.78 -18.83 -4.77
N VAL A 7 14.97 -17.77 -4.86
CA VAL A 7 14.99 -16.67 -3.91
C VAL A 7 14.49 -17.12 -2.54
N PRO A 8 15.25 -16.84 -1.45
CA PRO A 8 14.80 -17.15 -0.10
C PRO A 8 13.46 -16.45 0.22
N VAL A 9 12.65 -17.08 1.10
CA VAL A 9 11.35 -16.52 1.47
C VAL A 9 11.49 -15.15 2.14
N GLU A 10 12.56 -14.92 2.88
CA GLU A 10 12.83 -13.61 3.50
C GLU A 10 13.02 -12.52 2.46
N THR A 11 13.77 -12.80 1.39
CA THR A 11 13.97 -11.85 0.30
C THR A 11 12.66 -11.60 -0.43
N THR A 12 11.88 -12.64 -0.68
CA THR A 12 10.56 -12.51 -1.30
C THR A 12 9.66 -11.61 -0.46
N ALA A 13 9.64 -11.82 0.87
CA ALA A 13 8.83 -11.00 1.77
C ALA A 13 9.26 -9.54 1.70
N GLN A 14 10.57 -9.26 1.75
CA GLN A 14 11.06 -7.88 1.70
C GLN A 14 10.76 -7.21 0.37
N VAL A 15 10.86 -7.92 -0.74
CA VAL A 15 10.50 -7.39 -2.06
C VAL A 15 9.02 -7.03 -2.10
N LEU A 16 8.15 -7.91 -1.60
CA LEU A 16 6.71 -7.65 -1.58
C LEU A 16 6.38 -6.45 -0.70
N VAL A 17 7.00 -6.33 0.46
CA VAL A 17 6.83 -5.15 1.34
C VAL A 17 7.28 -3.89 0.63
N GLY A 18 8.42 -3.92 -0.05
CA GLY A 18 8.92 -2.79 -0.83
C GLY A 18 7.96 -2.39 -1.94
N LEU A 19 7.36 -3.36 -2.62
CA LEU A 19 6.36 -3.09 -3.67
C LEU A 19 5.10 -2.47 -3.09
N VAL A 20 4.63 -2.93 -1.93
CA VAL A 20 3.47 -2.34 -1.26
C VAL A 20 3.78 -0.90 -0.83
N ALA A 21 5.00 -0.66 -0.31
CA ALA A 21 5.43 0.71 0.03
C ALA A 21 5.44 1.62 -1.20
N ALA A 22 6.00 1.15 -2.30
CA ALA A 22 6.05 1.92 -3.56
C ALA A 22 4.65 2.20 -4.09
N LEU A 23 3.74 1.24 -3.99
CA LEU A 23 2.36 1.40 -4.40
C LEU A 23 1.68 2.52 -3.60
N HIS A 24 1.89 2.56 -2.28
CA HIS A 24 1.28 3.59 -1.44
C HIS A 24 1.92 4.96 -1.65
N ALA A 25 3.24 5.02 -1.94
CA ALA A 25 3.88 6.26 -2.37
C ALA A 25 3.29 6.76 -3.69
N TYR A 26 2.98 5.86 -4.62
CA TYR A 26 2.32 6.22 -5.86
C TYR A 26 0.91 6.76 -5.62
N PHE A 27 0.14 6.15 -4.72
CA PHE A 27 -1.17 6.68 -4.33
C PHE A 27 -1.06 8.08 -3.75
N LEU A 28 -0.04 8.35 -2.94
CA LEU A 28 0.22 9.71 -2.44
C LEU A 28 0.36 10.68 -3.62
N VAL A 29 1.19 10.35 -4.61
CA VAL A 29 1.43 11.22 -5.75
C VAL A 29 0.14 11.47 -6.53
N LEU A 30 -0.63 10.42 -6.79
CA LEU A 30 -1.90 10.56 -7.50
C LEU A 30 -2.89 11.44 -6.74
N GLU A 31 -3.01 11.22 -5.45
CA GLU A 31 -4.06 11.85 -4.65
C GLU A 31 -3.70 13.27 -4.22
N MET A 32 -2.42 13.55 -4.02
CA MET A 32 -1.99 14.89 -3.61
C MET A 32 -1.65 15.81 -4.79
N PHE A 33 -1.15 15.26 -5.88
CA PHE A 33 -0.59 16.09 -6.95
C PHE A 33 -1.24 15.89 -8.31
N LEU A 34 -1.85 14.73 -8.57
CA LEU A 34 -2.38 14.39 -9.89
C LEU A 34 -3.88 14.14 -9.89
N TRP A 35 -4.57 14.43 -8.79
CA TRP A 35 -5.98 14.08 -8.64
C TRP A 35 -6.87 14.70 -9.72
N GLN A 36 -6.64 15.96 -10.04
CA GLN A 36 -7.41 16.68 -11.05
C GLN A 36 -6.86 16.50 -12.47
N ARG A 37 -5.76 15.77 -12.62
CA ARG A 37 -5.12 15.52 -13.90
C ARG A 37 -5.49 14.15 -14.44
N GLY A 38 -5.00 13.82 -15.66
CA GLY A 38 -5.31 12.57 -16.33
C GLY A 38 -5.19 11.32 -15.45
N PRO A 39 -4.03 11.06 -14.81
CA PRO A 39 -3.88 9.85 -14.00
C PRO A 39 -4.86 9.76 -12.84
N GLY A 40 -5.06 10.85 -12.09
CA GLY A 40 -5.99 10.86 -10.96
C GLY A 40 -7.43 10.71 -11.41
N ARG A 41 -7.80 11.34 -12.51
CA ARG A 41 -9.16 11.25 -13.04
C ARG A 41 -9.44 9.87 -13.62
N ARG A 42 -8.45 9.23 -14.22
CA ARG A 42 -8.60 7.83 -14.67
C ARG A 42 -8.80 6.88 -13.49
N LEU A 43 -8.05 7.08 -12.42
CA LEU A 43 -8.18 6.25 -11.22
C LEU A 43 -9.54 6.41 -10.56
N SER A 44 -10.00 7.67 -10.37
CA SER A 44 -11.26 7.96 -9.68
C SER A 44 -12.49 7.76 -10.56
N GLY A 45 -12.37 7.95 -11.86
CA GLY A 45 -13.49 7.99 -12.76
C GLY A 45 -14.27 9.29 -12.69
N PHE A 46 -13.77 10.31 -11.99
CA PHE A 46 -14.46 11.58 -11.80
C PHE A 46 -14.28 12.52 -12.98
N ASP A 47 -15.29 13.33 -13.27
CA ASP A 47 -15.17 14.45 -14.18
C ASP A 47 -14.38 15.60 -13.52
N ALA A 48 -14.13 16.66 -14.27
CA ALA A 48 -13.33 17.78 -13.77
C ALA A 48 -13.94 18.45 -12.55
N ALA A 49 -15.27 18.60 -12.53
CA ALA A 49 -15.95 19.26 -11.42
C ALA A 49 -15.87 18.43 -10.13
N MET A 50 -16.13 17.13 -10.23
CA MET A 50 -16.05 16.24 -9.07
C MET A 50 -14.61 16.09 -8.59
N ALA A 51 -13.66 16.01 -9.50
CA ALA A 51 -12.24 15.94 -9.12
C ALA A 51 -11.82 17.20 -8.35
N ARG A 52 -12.28 18.37 -8.79
CA ARG A 52 -12.00 19.62 -8.07
C ARG A 52 -12.65 19.64 -6.71
N ALA A 53 -13.90 19.23 -6.64
CA ALA A 53 -14.66 19.25 -5.37
C ALA A 53 -14.07 18.30 -4.34
N THR A 54 -13.49 17.17 -4.78
CA THR A 54 -12.94 16.15 -3.88
C THR A 54 -11.44 16.27 -3.66
N ALA A 55 -10.77 17.22 -4.32
CA ALA A 55 -9.30 17.34 -4.25
C ALA A 55 -8.76 17.48 -2.82
N PRO A 56 -9.36 18.29 -1.92
CA PRO A 56 -8.88 18.37 -0.54
C PRO A 56 -8.98 17.04 0.21
N LEU A 57 -10.04 16.28 0.01
CA LEU A 57 -10.20 14.96 0.64
C LEU A 57 -9.20 13.97 0.06
N ALA A 58 -9.00 13.99 -1.25
CA ALA A 58 -8.03 13.13 -1.90
C ALA A 58 -6.61 13.43 -1.43
N ALA A 59 -6.25 14.70 -1.28
CA ALA A 59 -4.94 15.08 -0.79
C ALA A 59 -4.70 14.58 0.63
N ASN A 60 -5.70 14.68 1.49
CA ASN A 60 -5.60 14.16 2.85
C ASN A 60 -5.41 12.65 2.86
N GLN A 61 -6.14 11.94 2.02
CA GLN A 61 -6.00 10.50 1.88
C GLN A 61 -4.62 10.13 1.34
N GLY A 62 -4.10 10.90 0.40
CA GLY A 62 -2.76 10.71 -0.12
C GLY A 62 -1.69 10.87 0.96
N LEU A 63 -1.87 11.83 1.85
CA LEU A 63 -0.98 12.00 2.99
C LEU A 63 -0.97 10.74 3.88
N TYR A 64 -2.13 10.18 4.19
CA TYR A 64 -2.20 8.92 4.95
C TYR A 64 -1.55 7.75 4.21
N ASN A 65 -1.69 7.69 2.90
CA ASN A 65 -0.97 6.69 2.10
C ASN A 65 0.55 6.87 2.24
N GLY A 66 1.01 8.11 2.35
CA GLY A 66 2.40 8.42 2.64
C GLY A 66 2.86 7.90 3.98
N PHE A 67 2.01 7.97 5.01
CA PHE A 67 2.33 7.40 6.32
C PHE A 67 2.48 5.89 6.24
N LEU A 68 1.62 5.22 5.49
CA LEU A 68 1.74 3.77 5.29
C LEU A 68 3.04 3.42 4.56
N ALA A 69 3.37 4.16 3.52
CA ALA A 69 4.62 3.95 2.78
C ALA A 69 5.83 4.17 3.69
N ALA A 70 5.83 5.25 4.48
CA ALA A 70 6.92 5.56 5.40
C ALA A 70 7.08 4.48 6.46
N GLY A 71 5.98 3.97 7.01
CA GLY A 71 6.01 2.90 7.99
C GLY A 71 6.56 1.60 7.43
N LEU A 72 6.20 1.27 6.20
CA LEU A 72 6.71 0.07 5.53
C LEU A 72 8.21 0.21 5.21
N VAL A 73 8.67 1.38 4.78
CA VAL A 73 10.09 1.65 4.59
C VAL A 73 10.84 1.52 5.93
N TRP A 74 10.29 2.09 6.99
CA TRP A 74 10.85 1.95 8.33
C TRP A 74 11.01 0.47 8.69
N SER A 75 10.00 -0.34 8.40
CA SER A 75 10.04 -1.77 8.69
C SER A 75 11.19 -2.49 7.96
N LEU A 76 11.54 -2.02 6.77
CA LEU A 76 12.60 -2.65 5.96
C LEU A 76 13.99 -2.30 6.47
N VAL A 77 14.18 -1.16 7.12
CA VAL A 77 15.48 -0.70 7.61
C VAL A 77 15.71 -0.95 9.09
N ALA A 78 14.64 -1.16 9.86
CA ALA A 78 14.76 -1.41 11.29
C ALA A 78 15.26 -2.84 11.55
N GLN A 79 16.06 -2.97 12.59
CA GLN A 79 16.53 -4.29 13.01
C GLN A 79 15.41 -5.10 13.67
N ASN A 80 15.48 -6.42 13.55
CA ASN A 80 14.55 -7.30 14.23
C ASN A 80 14.83 -7.32 15.75
N PRO A 81 13.80 -7.47 16.60
CA PRO A 81 12.41 -7.79 16.23
C PRO A 81 11.56 -6.58 15.82
N THR A 82 12.07 -5.35 15.95
CA THR A 82 11.30 -4.14 15.65
C THR A 82 10.83 -4.13 14.20
N GLY A 83 11.73 -4.44 13.26
CA GLY A 83 11.39 -4.46 11.83
C GLY A 83 10.21 -5.38 11.54
N PHE A 84 10.23 -6.59 12.08
CA PHE A 84 9.15 -7.55 11.90
C PHE A 84 7.82 -7.02 12.48
N ARG A 85 7.87 -6.48 13.70
CA ARG A 85 6.65 -5.98 14.36
C ARG A 85 6.04 -4.81 13.63
N VAL A 86 6.85 -3.87 13.19
CA VAL A 86 6.41 -2.71 12.42
C VAL A 86 5.81 -3.17 11.08
N GLN A 87 6.47 -4.11 10.44
CA GLN A 87 6.04 -4.65 9.15
C GLN A 87 4.65 -5.29 9.26
N VAL A 88 4.45 -6.14 10.25
CA VAL A 88 3.15 -6.78 10.48
C VAL A 88 2.09 -5.72 10.79
N PHE A 89 2.40 -4.73 11.64
CA PHE A 89 1.44 -3.69 11.97
C PHE A 89 0.97 -2.93 10.73
N PHE A 90 1.91 -2.44 9.93
CA PHE A 90 1.54 -1.63 8.75
C PHE A 90 0.88 -2.46 7.66
N LEU A 91 1.28 -3.71 7.48
CA LEU A 91 0.61 -4.58 6.52
C LEU A 91 -0.81 -4.94 6.94
N VAL A 92 -1.06 -5.12 8.22
CA VAL A 92 -2.41 -5.30 8.75
C VAL A 92 -3.24 -4.04 8.48
N CYS A 93 -2.67 -2.85 8.69
CA CYS A 93 -3.35 -1.59 8.36
C CYS A 93 -3.70 -1.52 6.87
N VAL A 94 -2.78 -1.91 6.00
CA VAL A 94 -3.02 -1.92 4.55
C VAL A 94 -4.16 -2.88 4.18
N VAL A 95 -4.17 -4.08 4.75
CA VAL A 95 -5.22 -5.06 4.47
C VAL A 95 -6.57 -4.56 4.97
N ILE A 96 -6.64 -4.02 6.18
CA ILE A 96 -7.89 -3.48 6.73
C ILE A 96 -8.40 -2.32 5.87
N ALA A 97 -7.51 -1.39 5.51
CA ALA A 97 -7.88 -0.26 4.68
C ALA A 97 -8.37 -0.72 3.30
N GLY A 98 -7.68 -1.70 2.72
CA GLY A 98 -8.06 -2.24 1.42
C GLY A 98 -9.39 -2.98 1.44
N LEU A 99 -9.65 -3.75 2.49
CA LEU A 99 -10.93 -4.45 2.66
C LEU A 99 -12.06 -3.44 2.87
N TYR A 100 -11.88 -2.49 3.77
CA TYR A 100 -12.90 -1.50 4.06
C TYR A 100 -13.20 -0.63 2.83
N GLY A 101 -12.16 -0.09 2.21
CA GLY A 101 -12.32 0.74 1.02
C GLY A 101 -12.88 -0.03 -0.16
N GLY A 102 -12.46 -1.29 -0.33
CA GLY A 102 -12.94 -2.14 -1.41
C GLY A 102 -14.41 -2.51 -1.27
N LEU A 103 -14.88 -2.69 -0.04
CA LEU A 103 -16.27 -3.06 0.21
C LEU A 103 -17.23 -1.86 0.29
N THR A 104 -16.72 -0.68 0.62
CA THR A 104 -17.57 0.49 0.85
C THR A 104 -17.48 1.55 -0.24
N THR A 105 -16.38 1.59 -0.99
CA THR A 105 -16.11 2.64 -1.97
C THR A 105 -15.99 2.11 -3.39
N ASN A 106 -14.98 1.27 -3.65
CA ASN A 106 -14.69 0.77 -4.99
C ASN A 106 -14.01 -0.59 -4.89
N ARG A 107 -14.61 -1.61 -5.50
CA ARG A 107 -14.11 -2.98 -5.44
C ARG A 107 -12.70 -3.15 -6.02
N ARG A 108 -12.27 -2.25 -6.91
CA ARG A 108 -10.90 -2.29 -7.44
C ARG A 108 -9.85 -2.14 -6.34
N ILE A 109 -10.21 -1.51 -5.22
CA ILE A 109 -9.31 -1.36 -4.06
C ILE A 109 -8.98 -2.71 -3.44
N LEU A 110 -9.88 -3.70 -3.54
CA LEU A 110 -9.58 -5.06 -3.08
C LEU A 110 -8.36 -5.63 -3.82
N ILE A 111 -8.28 -5.40 -5.12
CA ILE A 111 -7.18 -5.90 -5.93
C ILE A 111 -5.94 -5.01 -5.80
N ALA A 112 -6.14 -3.70 -5.73
CA ALA A 112 -5.03 -2.74 -5.73
C ALA A 112 -4.35 -2.60 -4.36
N GLN A 113 -5.06 -2.84 -3.28
CA GLN A 113 -4.53 -2.62 -1.93
C GLN A 113 -4.63 -3.86 -1.04
N ALA A 114 -5.82 -4.43 -0.89
CA ALA A 114 -6.02 -5.57 0.01
C ALA A 114 -5.22 -6.79 -0.44
N LEU A 115 -5.24 -7.13 -1.72
CA LEU A 115 -4.55 -8.31 -2.23
C LEU A 115 -3.02 -8.18 -2.11
N PRO A 116 -2.37 -7.10 -2.59
CA PRO A 116 -0.93 -6.96 -2.40
C PRO A 116 -0.54 -6.95 -0.93
N GLY A 117 -1.32 -6.28 -0.07
CA GLY A 117 -1.06 -6.25 1.36
C GLY A 117 -1.15 -7.63 1.99
N ALA A 118 -2.17 -8.40 1.63
CA ALA A 118 -2.36 -9.76 2.14
C ALA A 118 -1.23 -10.70 1.69
N LEU A 119 -0.80 -10.60 0.43
CA LEU A 119 0.29 -11.41 -0.09
C LEU A 119 1.60 -11.09 0.64
N ALA A 120 1.89 -9.81 0.83
CA ALA A 120 3.07 -9.38 1.57
C ALA A 120 3.02 -9.83 3.02
N LEU A 121 1.87 -9.70 3.68
CA LEU A 121 1.69 -10.13 5.06
C LEU A 121 1.90 -11.64 5.20
N ALA A 122 1.32 -12.43 4.31
CA ALA A 122 1.51 -13.88 4.32
C ALA A 122 2.98 -14.23 4.17
N ALA A 123 3.70 -13.59 3.24
CA ALA A 123 5.12 -13.84 3.03
C ALA A 123 5.94 -13.46 4.27
N VAL A 124 5.65 -12.33 4.91
CA VAL A 124 6.33 -11.89 6.13
C VAL A 124 6.12 -12.89 7.26
N LEU A 125 4.90 -13.37 7.44
CA LEU A 125 4.59 -14.34 8.49
C LEU A 125 5.25 -15.70 8.23
N LEU A 126 5.35 -16.10 6.98
CA LEU A 126 6.04 -17.35 6.61
C LEU A 126 7.56 -17.24 6.76
N ALA A 127 8.10 -16.04 6.62
CA ALA A 127 9.55 -15.80 6.68
C ALA A 127 10.10 -15.66 8.10
N ARG A 128 9.25 -15.49 9.10
CA ARG A 128 9.68 -15.27 10.47
C ARG A 128 10.40 -16.48 11.06
#